data_a32e2481a7c782329b853eb91cff95c1
#
_entry.id   a32e2481a7c782329b853eb91cff95c1
#
_cell.length_a   1.000
_cell.length_b   1.000
_cell.length_c   1.000
_cell.angle_alpha   90.00
_cell.angle_beta   90.00
_cell.angle_gamma   90.00
#
_symmetry.space_group_name_H-M   'P 1'
#
loop_
_entity.id
_entity.type
_entity.pdbx_description
1 polymer ?
#
loop_
_entity_poly.entity_id
_entity_poly.type
_entity_poly.pdbx_seq_one_letter_code
_entity_poly.pdbx_strand_id
1 'polypeptide(L)'
;QTYLQKISGIKLNIVDENHQKANKHKIYIENDLDNILSEHQIKITSKNNNLIISGGSEEALRNAVYEFLEVYLGCKWYAPNVEYVPNSKSITIASNINYSYTPEITTRTVHSRLFYEDETFAGKHKVTTKAFPYYVPSARVHTFNKFIPEEKFYKSHPEYFALRGDQRLPTQLCLTNNEVTKIVKDSVQALFNRHPEA
;
A
#
# COMPACT_ATOMS: atom_id res chain seq x y z
N GLN A 1 21.38 -1.58 2.54
CA GLN A 1 22.63 -2.29 2.84
C GLN A 1 22.59 -3.75 2.38
N THR A 2 21.61 -4.55 2.83
CA THR A 2 21.51 -6.00 2.56
C THR A 2 21.56 -6.35 1.06
N TYR A 3 20.79 -5.67 0.22
CA TYR A 3 20.77 -5.95 -1.22
C TYR A 3 22.10 -5.57 -1.91
N LEU A 4 22.70 -4.44 -1.54
CA LEU A 4 24.00 -4.06 -2.09
C LEU A 4 25.07 -5.11 -1.73
N GLN A 5 25.01 -5.65 -0.52
CA GLN A 5 25.89 -6.73 -0.10
C GLN A 5 25.61 -8.05 -0.83
N LYS A 6 24.34 -8.40 -1.06
CA LYS A 6 23.97 -9.58 -1.87
C LYS A 6 24.48 -9.46 -3.31
N ILE A 7 24.43 -8.25 -3.88
CA ILE A 7 24.86 -8.00 -5.27
C ILE A 7 26.38 -8.09 -5.40
N SER A 8 27.13 -7.38 -4.52
CA SER A 8 28.55 -7.15 -4.70
C SER A 8 29.48 -7.89 -3.72
N GLY A 9 28.92 -8.52 -2.70
CA GLY A 9 29.66 -9.07 -1.58
C GLY A 9 30.20 -8.02 -0.58
N ILE A 10 30.07 -6.73 -0.88
CA ILE A 10 30.62 -5.62 -0.07
C ILE A 10 29.55 -5.08 0.88
N LYS A 11 29.85 -5.09 2.17
CA LYS A 11 29.02 -4.47 3.20
C LYS A 11 29.37 -2.99 3.34
N LEU A 12 28.43 -2.11 2.95
CA LEU A 12 28.57 -0.68 3.17
C LEU A 12 28.29 -0.33 4.64
N ASN A 13 29.02 0.66 5.18
CA ASN A 13 28.72 1.17 6.50
C ASN A 13 27.54 2.12 6.44
N ILE A 14 26.62 1.99 7.41
CA ILE A 14 25.56 2.95 7.66
C ILE A 14 26.10 3.93 8.71
N VAL A 15 26.03 5.22 8.41
CA VAL A 15 26.45 6.30 9.30
C VAL A 15 25.35 7.35 9.33
N ASP A 16 25.15 7.97 10.46
CA ASP A 16 24.29 9.15 10.58
C ASP A 16 25.02 10.43 10.09
N GLU A 17 24.30 11.51 9.97
CA GLU A 17 24.83 12.79 9.47
C GLU A 17 25.99 13.32 10.32
N ASN A 18 26.01 13.03 11.62
CA ASN A 18 26.98 13.56 12.56
C ASN A 18 28.33 12.83 12.51
N HIS A 19 28.37 11.66 11.89
CA HIS A 19 29.55 10.78 11.84
C HIS A 19 30.12 10.60 10.42
N GLN A 20 29.96 11.58 9.56
CA GLN A 20 30.40 11.51 8.17
C GLN A 20 31.92 11.50 8.03
N LYS A 21 32.48 10.39 7.56
CA LYS A 21 33.85 10.38 7.04
C LYS A 21 33.89 10.97 5.64
N ALA A 22 35.04 11.56 5.27
CA ALA A 22 35.29 12.11 3.94
C ALA A 22 35.42 10.99 2.88
N ASN A 23 34.32 10.31 2.57
CA ASN A 23 34.24 9.34 1.48
C ASN A 23 33.91 10.04 0.16
N LYS A 24 34.53 9.55 -0.93
CA LYS A 24 34.34 10.14 -2.27
C LYS A 24 32.93 9.93 -2.86
N HIS A 25 32.22 8.89 -2.43
CA HIS A 25 30.90 8.53 -2.94
C HIS A 25 30.01 8.14 -1.77
N LYS A 26 28.79 8.66 -1.75
CA LYS A 26 27.80 8.41 -0.69
C LYS A 26 26.44 8.08 -1.30
N ILE A 27 25.67 7.29 -0.58
CA ILE A 27 24.26 7.07 -0.84
C ILE A 27 23.51 7.71 0.34
N TYR A 28 22.78 8.78 0.05
CA TYR A 28 21.88 9.42 1.01
C TYR A 28 20.50 8.80 0.89
N ILE A 29 19.89 8.49 2.00
CA ILE A 29 18.51 8.02 2.11
C ILE A 29 17.85 8.95 3.12
N GLU A 30 16.99 9.83 2.65
CA GLU A 30 16.50 10.96 3.44
C GLU A 30 15.03 11.22 3.17
N ASN A 31 14.27 11.52 4.21
CA ASN A 31 12.96 12.11 4.06
C ASN A 31 13.12 13.55 3.55
N ASP A 32 12.11 14.03 2.82
CA ASP A 32 12.04 15.41 2.38
C ASP A 32 11.73 16.34 3.57
N LEU A 33 12.79 16.75 4.27
CA LEU A 33 12.67 17.62 5.46
C LEU A 33 12.13 19.00 5.15
N ASP A 34 12.29 19.47 3.92
CA ASP A 34 11.85 20.80 3.47
C ASP A 34 10.41 20.78 2.94
N ASN A 35 9.72 19.64 2.95
CA ASN A 35 8.37 19.44 2.42
C ASN A 35 8.20 19.89 0.96
N ILE A 36 9.23 19.72 0.14
CA ILE A 36 9.21 20.06 -1.29
C ILE A 36 8.50 18.99 -2.11
N LEU A 37 8.58 17.71 -1.66
CA LEU A 37 7.93 16.60 -2.29
C LEU A 37 6.50 16.41 -1.77
N SER A 38 5.59 16.00 -2.63
CA SER A 38 4.27 15.57 -2.16
C SER A 38 4.37 14.25 -1.38
N GLU A 39 3.41 13.96 -0.52
CA GLU A 39 3.41 12.83 0.42
C GLU A 39 3.80 11.48 -0.22
N HIS A 40 3.31 11.22 -1.43
CA HIS A 40 3.57 9.96 -2.15
C HIS A 40 4.68 10.05 -3.19
N GLN A 41 5.31 11.21 -3.34
CA GLN A 41 6.36 11.43 -4.34
C GLN A 41 7.66 10.77 -3.95
N ILE A 42 8.30 10.12 -4.91
CA ILE A 42 9.65 9.57 -4.81
C ILE A 42 10.61 10.33 -5.72
N LYS A 43 11.85 10.46 -5.30
CA LYS A 43 12.90 11.09 -6.09
C LYS A 43 14.22 10.36 -5.93
N ILE A 44 14.90 10.12 -7.05
CA ILE A 44 16.23 9.50 -7.08
C ILE A 44 17.09 10.36 -7.98
N THR A 45 18.18 10.90 -7.41
CA THR A 45 19.08 11.77 -8.16
C THR A 45 20.54 11.42 -7.90
N SER A 46 21.39 11.67 -8.89
CA SER A 46 22.84 11.65 -8.68
C SER A 46 23.41 13.07 -8.79
N LYS A 47 24.20 13.48 -7.80
CA LYS A 47 24.81 14.81 -7.72
C LYS A 47 26.18 14.72 -7.07
N ASN A 48 27.19 15.34 -7.69
CA ASN A 48 28.55 15.37 -7.14
C ASN A 48 29.09 13.98 -6.78
N ASN A 49 28.86 12.99 -7.63
CA ASN A 49 29.23 11.58 -7.41
C ASN A 49 28.51 10.90 -6.22
N ASN A 50 27.44 11.48 -5.72
CA ASN A 50 26.59 10.88 -4.70
C ASN A 50 25.26 10.47 -5.31
N LEU A 51 24.64 9.46 -4.72
CA LEU A 51 23.27 9.07 -4.96
C LEU A 51 22.39 9.60 -3.82
N ILE A 52 21.28 10.22 -4.17
CA ILE A 52 20.28 10.74 -3.21
C ILE A 52 18.95 10.05 -3.53
N ILE A 53 18.40 9.37 -2.54
CA ILE A 53 17.10 8.69 -2.60
C ILE A 53 16.21 9.37 -1.57
N SER A 54 15.12 10.00 -2.04
CA SER A 54 14.23 10.79 -1.19
C SER A 54 12.77 10.38 -1.40
N GLY A 55 11.96 10.60 -0.39
CA GLY A 55 10.50 10.43 -0.43
C GLY A 55 9.78 11.47 0.41
N GLY A 56 8.58 11.87 -0.02
CA GLY A 56 7.76 12.84 0.70
C GLY A 56 7.12 12.29 1.99
N SER A 57 7.28 10.98 2.25
CA SER A 57 6.89 10.30 3.49
C SER A 57 7.79 9.08 3.71
N GLU A 58 7.71 8.46 4.88
CA GLU A 58 8.43 7.20 5.16
C GLU A 58 8.03 6.07 4.18
N GLU A 59 6.75 6.00 3.81
CA GLU A 59 6.27 5.04 2.81
C GLU A 59 6.85 5.37 1.43
N ALA A 60 6.83 6.63 1.02
CA ALA A 60 7.40 7.06 -0.24
C ALA A 60 8.92 6.81 -0.27
N LEU A 61 9.64 7.10 0.81
CA LEU A 61 11.07 6.81 0.91
C LEU A 61 11.39 5.33 0.78
N ARG A 62 10.63 4.47 1.46
CA ARG A 62 10.73 3.01 1.29
C ARG A 62 10.49 2.59 -0.17
N ASN A 63 9.48 3.16 -0.80
CA ASN A 63 9.15 2.90 -2.20
C ASN A 63 10.28 3.38 -3.13
N ALA A 64 10.91 4.52 -2.86
CA ALA A 64 12.06 5.02 -3.60
C ALA A 64 13.26 4.07 -3.52
N VAL A 65 13.52 3.49 -2.35
CA VAL A 65 14.59 2.49 -2.17
C VAL A 65 14.30 1.23 -2.99
N TYR A 66 13.08 0.71 -2.96
CA TYR A 66 12.72 -0.47 -3.77
C TYR A 66 12.71 -0.15 -5.26
N GLU A 67 12.28 1.05 -5.67
CA GLU A 67 12.41 1.51 -7.06
C GLU A 67 13.86 1.51 -7.53
N PHE A 68 14.78 2.04 -6.72
CA PHE A 68 16.21 2.04 -7.01
C PHE A 68 16.75 0.62 -7.15
N LEU A 69 16.43 -0.28 -6.22
CA LEU A 69 16.88 -1.67 -6.27
C LEU A 69 16.34 -2.42 -7.51
N GLU A 70 15.10 -2.13 -7.90
CA GLU A 70 14.45 -2.79 -9.03
C GLU A 70 14.94 -2.25 -10.38
N VAL A 71 14.87 -0.94 -10.57
CA VAL A 71 15.10 -0.29 -11.86
C VAL A 71 16.59 -0.14 -12.16
N TYR A 72 17.37 0.26 -11.17
CA TYR A 72 18.79 0.56 -11.38
C TYR A 72 19.72 -0.61 -11.06
N LEU A 73 19.32 -1.50 -10.17
CA LEU A 73 20.14 -2.64 -9.77
C LEU A 73 19.60 -3.99 -10.25
N GLY A 74 18.40 -4.04 -10.84
CA GLY A 74 17.84 -5.23 -11.46
C GLY A 74 17.33 -6.30 -10.49
N CYS A 75 17.08 -5.96 -9.22
CA CYS A 75 16.43 -6.87 -8.27
C CYS A 75 14.99 -7.15 -8.66
N LYS A 76 14.51 -8.38 -8.43
CA LYS A 76 13.11 -8.76 -8.66
C LYS A 76 12.58 -9.61 -7.51
N TRP A 77 11.30 -9.46 -7.20
CA TRP A 77 10.62 -10.18 -6.12
C TRP A 77 9.37 -10.85 -6.67
N TYR A 78 9.39 -12.17 -6.79
CA TYR A 78 8.32 -12.95 -7.42
C TYR A 78 7.31 -13.51 -6.41
N ALA A 79 7.80 -13.82 -5.20
CA ALA A 79 7.00 -14.25 -4.06
C ALA A 79 7.74 -13.88 -2.76
N PRO A 80 7.14 -13.96 -1.57
CA PRO A 80 7.77 -13.61 -0.29
C PRO A 80 9.19 -14.16 -0.11
N ASN A 81 9.43 -15.41 -0.52
CA ASN A 81 10.70 -16.10 -0.39
C ASN A 81 11.38 -16.39 -1.75
N VAL A 82 10.92 -15.76 -2.83
CA VAL A 82 11.45 -15.96 -4.18
C VAL A 82 11.86 -14.63 -4.77
N GLU A 83 13.17 -14.40 -4.82
CA GLU A 83 13.73 -13.17 -5.37
C GLU A 83 14.89 -13.47 -6.32
N TYR A 84 15.09 -12.57 -7.25
CA TYR A 84 16.30 -12.50 -8.07
C TYR A 84 17.12 -11.30 -7.64
N VAL A 85 18.36 -11.55 -7.29
CA VAL A 85 19.33 -10.51 -6.96
C VAL A 85 20.54 -10.71 -7.88
N PRO A 86 20.87 -9.74 -8.72
CA PRO A 86 22.05 -9.85 -9.59
C PRO A 86 23.32 -10.10 -8.78
N ASN A 87 24.26 -10.83 -9.36
CA ASN A 87 25.59 -11.01 -8.78
C ASN A 87 26.61 -10.23 -9.64
N SER A 88 27.24 -9.24 -9.07
CA SER A 88 28.24 -8.41 -9.75
C SER A 88 29.33 -7.97 -8.79
N LYS A 89 30.58 -8.04 -9.23
CA LYS A 89 31.73 -7.57 -8.43
C LYS A 89 31.78 -6.06 -8.25
N SER A 90 30.99 -5.30 -9.04
CA SER A 90 30.92 -3.84 -8.97
C SER A 90 29.49 -3.37 -9.20
N ILE A 91 29.13 -2.28 -8.54
CA ILE A 91 27.86 -1.56 -8.76
C ILE A 91 28.23 -0.21 -9.35
N THR A 92 27.78 0.02 -10.58
CA THR A 92 27.98 1.30 -11.27
C THR A 92 26.65 2.06 -11.29
N ILE A 93 26.69 3.31 -10.82
CA ILE A 93 25.53 4.21 -10.79
C ILE A 93 25.82 5.35 -11.76
N ALA A 94 24.87 5.63 -12.66
CA ALA A 94 25.00 6.72 -13.60
C ALA A 94 25.09 8.07 -12.87
N SER A 95 25.95 8.96 -13.37
CA SER A 95 26.17 10.29 -12.77
C SER A 95 25.08 11.32 -13.07
N ASN A 96 24.12 10.98 -13.94
CA ASN A 96 23.07 11.86 -14.43
C ASN A 96 21.65 11.38 -14.12
N ILE A 97 21.48 10.59 -13.05
CA ILE A 97 20.14 10.16 -12.62
C ILE A 97 19.36 11.41 -12.15
N ASN A 98 18.18 11.59 -12.71
CA ASN A 98 17.22 12.59 -12.30
C ASN A 98 15.81 12.00 -12.50
N TYR A 99 15.41 11.14 -11.58
CA TYR A 99 14.13 10.44 -11.61
C TYR A 99 13.20 11.01 -10.53
N SER A 100 11.98 11.30 -10.90
CA SER A 100 10.91 11.71 -9.98
C SER A 100 9.62 11.07 -10.44
N TYR A 101 8.86 10.53 -9.50
CA TYR A 101 7.58 9.91 -9.77
C TYR A 101 6.60 10.16 -8.63
N THR A 102 5.40 10.57 -8.99
CA THR A 102 4.26 10.69 -8.07
C THR A 102 3.14 9.77 -8.58
N PRO A 103 2.70 8.79 -7.81
CA PRO A 103 1.62 7.92 -8.25
C PRO A 103 0.30 8.69 -8.33
N GLU A 104 -0.42 8.51 -9.43
CA GLU A 104 -1.77 9.06 -9.60
C GLU A 104 -2.79 8.34 -8.70
N ILE A 105 -2.57 7.04 -8.45
CA ILE A 105 -3.38 6.22 -7.55
C ILE A 105 -2.62 6.05 -6.24
N THR A 106 -3.08 6.67 -5.18
CA THR A 106 -2.44 6.65 -3.87
C THR A 106 -2.76 5.39 -3.07
N THR A 107 -3.98 4.86 -3.19
CA THR A 107 -4.39 3.61 -2.56
C THR A 107 -4.20 2.45 -3.53
N ARG A 108 -3.13 1.70 -3.34
CA ARG A 108 -2.75 0.57 -4.18
C ARG A 108 -2.82 -0.72 -3.38
N THR A 109 -3.96 -1.39 -3.43
CA THR A 109 -4.20 -2.61 -2.67
C THR A 109 -4.32 -3.82 -3.57
N VAL A 110 -3.85 -4.97 -3.10
CA VAL A 110 -3.95 -6.24 -3.80
C VAL A 110 -4.72 -7.23 -2.93
N HIS A 111 -5.80 -7.79 -3.46
CA HIS A 111 -6.63 -8.76 -2.75
C HIS A 111 -6.03 -10.18 -2.86
N SER A 112 -4.88 -10.38 -2.20
CA SER A 112 -4.15 -11.65 -2.20
C SER A 112 -3.49 -11.88 -0.83
N ARG A 113 -3.52 -13.15 -0.37
CA ARG A 113 -2.88 -13.57 0.89
C ARG A 113 -1.39 -13.26 0.92
N LEU A 114 -0.69 -13.39 -0.20
CA LEU A 114 0.73 -13.08 -0.29
C LEU A 114 1.06 -11.65 0.17
N PHE A 115 0.16 -10.71 -0.08
CA PHE A 115 0.34 -9.30 0.30
C PHE A 115 -0.21 -8.98 1.69
N TYR A 116 -1.19 -9.74 2.19
CA TYR A 116 -1.72 -9.53 3.54
C TYR A 116 -0.85 -10.15 4.62
N GLU A 117 -0.19 -11.27 4.30
CA GLU A 117 0.59 -12.05 5.26
C GLU A 117 2.07 -11.63 5.30
N ASP A 118 2.55 -10.88 4.30
CA ASP A 118 3.93 -10.38 4.23
C ASP A 118 3.98 -8.89 3.85
N GLU A 119 4.04 -8.03 4.86
CA GLU A 119 4.16 -6.59 4.67
C GLU A 119 5.46 -6.19 3.96
N THR A 120 6.54 -6.97 4.13
CA THR A 120 7.80 -6.73 3.44
C THR A 120 7.65 -6.98 1.95
N PHE A 121 6.98 -8.07 1.58
CA PHE A 121 6.70 -8.36 0.17
C PHE A 121 5.77 -7.32 -0.44
N ALA A 122 4.71 -6.92 0.27
CA ALA A 122 3.83 -5.84 -0.14
C ALA A 122 4.59 -4.54 -0.37
N GLY A 123 5.47 -4.17 0.55
CA GLY A 123 6.32 -2.97 0.43
C GLY A 123 7.26 -3.01 -0.77
N LYS A 124 7.85 -4.17 -1.09
CA LYS A 124 8.70 -4.37 -2.29
C LYS A 124 7.94 -4.09 -3.59
N HIS A 125 6.64 -4.35 -3.59
CA HIS A 125 5.75 -4.08 -4.72
C HIS A 125 5.03 -2.73 -4.64
N LYS A 126 5.40 -1.88 -3.67
CA LYS A 126 4.80 -0.55 -3.48
C LYS A 126 3.28 -0.61 -3.26
N VAL A 127 2.82 -1.73 -2.71
CA VAL A 127 1.42 -1.94 -2.31
C VAL A 127 1.17 -1.23 -0.99
N THR A 128 0.08 -0.52 -0.91
CA THR A 128 -0.35 0.15 0.31
C THR A 128 -0.83 -0.90 1.32
N THR A 129 -0.08 -1.11 2.39
CA THR A 129 -0.41 -2.13 3.41
C THR A 129 -1.58 -1.71 4.28
N LYS A 130 -1.77 -0.41 4.47
CA LYS A 130 -2.95 0.18 5.12
C LYS A 130 -4.11 0.30 4.11
N ALA A 131 -4.50 -0.84 3.53
CA ALA A 131 -5.65 -0.89 2.67
C ALA A 131 -6.89 -0.44 3.45
N PHE A 132 -7.55 0.59 2.94
CA PHE A 132 -8.84 1.04 3.46
C PHE A 132 -8.79 1.65 4.87
N PRO A 133 -7.94 2.64 5.14
CA PRO A 133 -7.91 3.30 6.45
C PRO A 133 -9.23 4.00 6.82
N TYR A 134 -10.06 4.30 5.82
CA TYR A 134 -11.28 5.11 5.95
C TYR A 134 -12.58 4.31 5.98
N TYR A 135 -12.54 3.00 6.14
CA TYR A 135 -13.77 2.23 6.34
C TYR A 135 -14.28 2.38 7.77
N VAL A 136 -15.57 2.61 7.88
CA VAL A 136 -16.26 2.43 9.17
C VAL A 136 -15.91 1.04 9.73
N PRO A 137 -15.53 0.92 11.00
CA PRO A 137 -15.20 -0.35 11.61
C PRO A 137 -16.28 -1.41 11.33
N SER A 138 -15.85 -2.56 10.86
CA SER A 138 -16.71 -3.68 10.46
C SER A 138 -17.65 -3.42 9.26
N ALA A 139 -17.49 -2.35 8.50
CA ALA A 139 -18.35 -2.02 7.36
C ALA A 139 -17.64 -2.09 5.99
N ARG A 140 -16.57 -2.88 5.89
CA ARG A 140 -15.77 -3.01 4.66
C ARG A 140 -16.51 -3.72 3.53
N VAL A 141 -17.10 -4.88 3.80
CA VAL A 141 -17.79 -5.72 2.81
C VAL A 141 -18.89 -6.54 3.48
N HIS A 142 -19.84 -7.04 2.68
CA HIS A 142 -20.93 -7.91 3.16
C HIS A 142 -21.75 -7.31 4.32
N THR A 143 -22.08 -6.03 4.21
CA THR A 143 -22.64 -5.24 5.31
C THR A 143 -24.18 -5.28 5.39
N PHE A 144 -24.86 -5.76 4.36
CA PHE A 144 -26.33 -5.75 4.31
C PHE A 144 -26.99 -6.47 5.49
N ASN A 145 -26.43 -7.60 5.91
CA ASN A 145 -26.94 -8.35 7.07
C ASN A 145 -26.80 -7.60 8.40
N LYS A 146 -25.96 -6.55 8.46
CA LYS A 146 -25.84 -5.68 9.64
C LYS A 146 -26.97 -4.67 9.71
N PHE A 147 -27.47 -4.23 8.56
CA PHE A 147 -28.55 -3.27 8.46
C PHE A 147 -29.93 -3.94 8.62
N ILE A 148 -30.07 -5.14 8.06
CA ILE A 148 -31.29 -5.96 8.15
C ILE A 148 -30.90 -7.38 8.60
N PRO A 149 -30.67 -7.57 9.91
CA PRO A 149 -30.32 -8.88 10.47
C PRO A 149 -31.47 -9.89 10.27
N GLU A 150 -31.10 -11.08 9.80
CA GLU A 150 -32.02 -12.19 9.56
C GLU A 150 -32.89 -12.50 10.80
N GLU A 151 -32.24 -12.59 11.95
CA GLU A 151 -32.88 -12.95 13.21
C GLU A 151 -33.97 -11.97 13.67
N LYS A 152 -33.92 -10.72 13.19
CA LYS A 152 -34.89 -9.68 13.53
C LYS A 152 -36.02 -9.58 12.52
N PHE A 153 -35.69 -9.74 11.23
CA PHE A 153 -36.60 -9.37 10.16
C PHE A 153 -37.19 -10.56 9.40
N TYR A 154 -36.49 -11.69 9.30
CA TYR A 154 -36.91 -12.74 8.39
C TYR A 154 -38.28 -13.33 8.73
N LYS A 155 -38.63 -13.51 10.02
CA LYS A 155 -39.89 -14.05 10.46
C LYS A 155 -41.09 -13.13 10.20
N SER A 156 -40.88 -11.82 10.33
CA SER A 156 -41.93 -10.81 10.19
C SER A 156 -41.99 -10.20 8.78
N HIS A 157 -40.87 -10.17 8.09
CA HIS A 157 -40.68 -9.53 6.77
C HIS A 157 -39.90 -10.42 5.81
N PRO A 158 -40.38 -11.61 5.46
CA PRO A 158 -39.68 -12.47 4.51
C PRO A 158 -39.45 -11.80 3.15
N GLU A 159 -40.34 -10.86 2.76
CA GLU A 159 -40.26 -10.08 1.52
C GLU A 159 -39.02 -9.15 1.46
N TYR A 160 -38.34 -8.90 2.57
CA TYR A 160 -37.09 -8.15 2.59
C TYR A 160 -35.90 -8.97 2.04
N PHE A 161 -36.08 -10.27 1.90
CA PHE A 161 -35.05 -11.20 1.47
C PHE A 161 -35.28 -11.70 0.04
N ALA A 162 -34.21 -12.05 -0.62
CA ALA A 162 -34.21 -12.45 -2.03
C ALA A 162 -35.01 -13.74 -2.26
N LEU A 163 -35.80 -13.75 -3.34
CA LEU A 163 -36.46 -14.95 -3.84
C LEU A 163 -35.45 -15.85 -4.55
N ARG A 164 -35.38 -17.12 -4.15
CA ARG A 164 -34.62 -18.14 -4.83
C ARG A 164 -35.53 -19.33 -5.14
N GLY A 165 -35.78 -19.54 -6.42
CA GLY A 165 -36.90 -20.41 -6.83
C GLY A 165 -38.21 -19.84 -6.28
N ASP A 166 -38.97 -20.65 -5.56
CA ASP A 166 -40.25 -20.27 -5.00
C ASP A 166 -40.21 -19.83 -3.53
N GLN A 167 -39.00 -19.68 -2.97
CA GLN A 167 -38.83 -19.39 -1.55
C GLN A 167 -37.97 -18.15 -1.32
N ARG A 168 -38.36 -17.34 -0.33
CA ARG A 168 -37.53 -16.27 0.20
C ARG A 168 -36.50 -16.89 1.14
N LEU A 169 -35.22 -16.58 0.93
CA LEU A 169 -34.13 -17.07 1.75
C LEU A 169 -33.34 -15.91 2.37
N PRO A 170 -32.98 -16.00 3.66
CA PRO A 170 -32.31 -14.90 4.38
C PRO A 170 -30.82 -14.75 4.02
N THR A 171 -30.39 -15.29 2.89
CA THR A 171 -29.00 -15.23 2.44
C THR A 171 -28.61 -13.91 1.80
N GLN A 172 -29.59 -13.22 1.21
CA GLN A 172 -29.41 -11.93 0.54
C GLN A 172 -30.65 -11.07 0.69
N LEU A 173 -30.51 -9.75 0.62
CA LEU A 173 -31.65 -8.83 0.63
C LEU A 173 -32.30 -8.72 -0.74
N CYS A 174 -33.60 -8.41 -0.77
CA CYS A 174 -34.34 -8.02 -1.96
C CYS A 174 -34.14 -6.52 -2.22
N LEU A 175 -33.13 -6.17 -3.01
CA LEU A 175 -32.75 -4.77 -3.25
C LEU A 175 -33.80 -3.98 -4.09
N THR A 176 -34.78 -4.65 -4.64
CA THR A 176 -35.93 -4.00 -5.33
C THR A 176 -37.07 -3.69 -4.37
N ASN A 177 -37.01 -4.12 -3.11
CA ASN A 177 -37.97 -3.75 -2.10
C ASN A 177 -37.66 -2.33 -1.58
N ASN A 178 -38.63 -1.42 -1.68
CA ASN A 178 -38.46 0.00 -1.33
C ASN A 178 -38.14 0.21 0.17
N GLU A 179 -38.74 -0.61 1.04
CA GLU A 179 -38.49 -0.52 2.49
C GLU A 179 -37.05 -0.96 2.84
N VAL A 180 -36.59 -2.04 2.21
CA VAL A 180 -35.17 -2.51 2.32
C VAL A 180 -34.23 -1.41 1.90
N THR A 181 -34.49 -0.81 0.73
CA THR A 181 -33.66 0.29 0.21
C THR A 181 -33.65 1.49 1.17
N LYS A 182 -34.80 1.82 1.74
CA LYS A 182 -34.91 2.92 2.72
C LYS A 182 -34.12 2.60 4.01
N ILE A 183 -34.32 1.42 4.60
CA ILE A 183 -33.60 1.01 5.82
C ILE A 183 -32.08 1.01 5.62
N VAL A 184 -31.60 0.47 4.49
CA VAL A 184 -30.17 0.45 4.16
C VAL A 184 -29.63 1.87 4.01
N LYS A 185 -30.32 2.73 3.25
CA LYS A 185 -29.94 4.13 3.05
C LYS A 185 -29.85 4.89 4.38
N ASP A 186 -30.89 4.79 5.21
CA ASP A 186 -30.94 5.46 6.52
C ASP A 186 -29.82 4.95 7.44
N SER A 187 -29.53 3.64 7.41
CA SER A 187 -28.46 3.02 8.19
C SER A 187 -27.07 3.48 7.73
N VAL A 188 -26.83 3.55 6.43
CA VAL A 188 -25.57 4.06 5.85
C VAL A 188 -25.39 5.53 6.20
N GLN A 189 -26.44 6.34 6.07
CA GLN A 189 -26.39 7.76 6.44
C GLN A 189 -26.08 7.94 7.92
N ALA A 190 -26.68 7.13 8.79
CA ALA A 190 -26.40 7.17 10.22
C ALA A 190 -24.95 6.76 10.55
N LEU A 191 -24.36 5.85 9.77
CA LEU A 191 -22.93 5.50 9.90
C LEU A 191 -22.03 6.66 9.50
N PHE A 192 -22.24 7.30 8.36
CA PHE A 192 -21.46 8.46 7.94
C PHE A 192 -21.57 9.65 8.91
N ASN A 193 -22.75 9.86 9.49
CA ASN A 193 -22.94 10.91 10.48
C ASN A 193 -22.12 10.66 11.77
N ARG A 194 -21.86 9.40 12.11
CA ARG A 194 -21.05 9.00 13.28
C ARG A 194 -19.55 8.89 12.96
N HIS A 195 -19.21 8.73 11.70
CA HIS A 195 -17.86 8.53 11.20
C HIS A 195 -17.62 9.44 9.98
N PRO A 196 -17.55 10.76 10.17
CA PRO A 196 -17.42 11.72 9.07
C PRO A 196 -16.08 11.62 8.33
N GLU A 197 -15.11 10.92 8.93
CA GLU A 197 -13.80 10.65 8.38
C GLU A 197 -13.74 9.41 7.46
N ALA A 198 -14.83 8.64 7.34
CA ALA A 198 -14.87 7.36 6.60
C ALA A 198 -15.22 7.53 5.12
#